data_332016da12cd549f0cddc61a287ea348
#
_entry.id   332016da12cd549f0cddc61a287ea348
#
_cell.length_a   1.000
_cell.length_b   1.000
_cell.length_c   1.000
_cell.angle_alpha   90.00
_cell.angle_beta   90.00
_cell.angle_gamma   90.00
#
_symmetry.space_group_name_H-M   'P 1'
#
loop_
_entity.id
_entity.type
_entity.pdbx_description
1 polymer ?
#
loop_
_entity_poly.entity_id
_entity_poly.type
_entity_poly.pdbx_seq_one_letter_code
_entity_poly.pdbx_strand_id
1 'polypeptide(L)'
;MIRAVIFDVGECLVDETRIFGEWADWIGVPRHTFSAVFGAVIAAGLDHRRAFQLVRPGFDVEAERVKRAAAGRAEGFGEGDLYSDVRPALTALRAAGLWLGIAGNQPVRAGGDLRALDLPVDMIGTSEDWGVSKPDIAFFHAVGRRVPFCPEETLYVGDRLENDVLPAAAAGFRTALIRRGPWAYIHQDDPRVELETDMRIDTLTDLPGRIEAFNATAH
;
A
#
# COMPACT_ATOMS: atom_id res chain seq x y z
N MET A 1 21.72 -8.70 -2.64
CA MET A 1 21.37 -8.81 -1.20
C MET A 1 20.42 -7.66 -0.86
N ILE A 2 19.25 -7.94 -0.25
CA ILE A 2 18.29 -6.93 0.20
C ILE A 2 18.83 -6.24 1.47
N ARG A 3 18.84 -4.91 1.48
CA ARG A 3 19.34 -4.04 2.55
C ARG A 3 18.31 -3.00 3.00
N ALA A 4 17.31 -2.73 2.15
CA ALA A 4 16.22 -1.83 2.46
C ALA A 4 14.86 -2.46 2.13
N VAL A 5 13.81 -2.06 2.86
CA VAL A 5 12.43 -2.45 2.59
C VAL A 5 11.55 -1.21 2.59
N ILE A 6 10.78 -1.05 1.52
CA ILE A 6 9.80 0.02 1.37
C ILE A 6 8.40 -0.59 1.36
N PHE A 7 7.51 -0.04 2.14
CA PHE A 7 6.13 -0.52 2.27
C PHE A 7 5.16 0.46 1.62
N ASP A 8 4.19 -0.07 0.87
CA ASP A 8 2.95 0.66 0.59
C ASP A 8 2.16 0.89 1.88
N VAL A 9 1.09 1.65 1.81
CA VAL A 9 0.27 2.05 2.97
C VAL A 9 -1.02 1.25 3.04
N GLY A 10 -1.96 1.51 2.12
CA GLY A 10 -3.27 0.88 2.12
C GLY A 10 -3.17 -0.63 1.85
N GLU A 11 -3.90 -1.43 2.58
CA GLU A 11 -3.92 -2.90 2.48
C GLU A 11 -2.51 -3.57 2.54
N CYS A 12 -1.49 -2.77 2.89
CA CYS A 12 -0.15 -3.26 3.23
C CYS A 12 0.14 -3.08 4.72
N LEU A 13 0.10 -1.84 5.21
CA LEU A 13 0.25 -1.48 6.63
C LEU A 13 -1.09 -1.16 7.28
N VAL A 14 -1.99 -0.51 6.56
CA VAL A 14 -3.29 0.00 7.02
C VAL A 14 -4.40 -0.85 6.46
N ASP A 15 -5.26 -1.39 7.33
CA ASP A 15 -6.55 -2.00 6.99
C ASP A 15 -7.53 -0.89 6.64
N GLU A 16 -7.93 -0.80 5.38
CA GLU A 16 -8.83 0.25 4.89
C GLU A 16 -10.33 -0.05 5.14
N THR A 17 -10.65 -1.15 5.85
CA THR A 17 -12.04 -1.56 6.14
C THR A 17 -12.86 -0.43 6.78
N ARG A 18 -12.30 0.27 7.79
CA ARG A 18 -12.98 1.38 8.45
C ARG A 18 -13.15 2.56 7.50
N ILE A 19 -12.12 2.90 6.73
CA ILE A 19 -12.11 4.05 5.81
C ILE A 19 -13.22 3.89 4.76
N PHE A 20 -13.26 2.75 4.08
CA PHE A 20 -14.30 2.47 3.07
C PHE A 20 -15.68 2.26 3.70
N GLY A 21 -15.75 1.71 4.93
CA GLY A 21 -17.00 1.64 5.71
C GLY A 21 -17.57 3.03 6.02
N GLU A 22 -16.74 3.99 6.42
CA GLU A 22 -17.17 5.37 6.67
C GLU A 22 -17.60 6.09 5.39
N TRP A 23 -17.00 5.78 4.24
CA TRP A 23 -17.47 6.26 2.95
C TRP A 23 -18.85 5.71 2.61
N ALA A 24 -19.07 4.42 2.82
CA ALA A 24 -20.40 3.80 2.62
C ALA A 24 -21.46 4.49 3.49
N ASP A 25 -21.16 4.72 4.77
CA ASP A 25 -22.06 5.42 5.71
C ASP A 25 -22.33 6.86 5.26
N TRP A 26 -21.31 7.57 4.74
CA TRP A 26 -21.45 8.94 4.23
C TRP A 26 -22.38 9.03 3.00
N ILE A 27 -22.28 8.02 2.13
CA ILE A 27 -23.12 7.92 0.92
C ILE A 27 -24.55 7.46 1.29
N GLY A 28 -24.73 6.80 2.43
CA GLY A 28 -25.99 6.20 2.84
C GLY A 28 -26.25 4.83 2.21
N VAL A 29 -25.18 4.06 1.92
CA VAL A 29 -25.24 2.71 1.34
C VAL A 29 -24.75 1.70 2.40
N PRO A 30 -25.40 0.53 2.56
CA PRO A 30 -24.90 -0.49 3.49
C PRO A 30 -23.43 -0.86 3.18
N ARG A 31 -22.59 -0.95 4.21
CA ARG A 31 -21.15 -1.22 4.06
C ARG A 31 -20.86 -2.47 3.22
N HIS A 32 -21.62 -3.57 3.48
CA HIS A 32 -21.49 -4.80 2.70
C HIS A 32 -21.81 -4.59 1.21
N THR A 33 -22.86 -3.81 0.89
CA THR A 33 -23.21 -3.49 -0.50
C THR A 33 -22.11 -2.68 -1.18
N PHE A 34 -21.58 -1.67 -0.49
CA PHE A 34 -20.47 -0.88 -1.03
C PHE A 34 -19.23 -1.74 -1.30
N SER A 35 -18.84 -2.58 -0.33
CA SER A 35 -17.68 -3.49 -0.48
C SER A 35 -17.86 -4.47 -1.64
N ALA A 36 -19.07 -5.01 -1.82
CA ALA A 36 -19.35 -5.90 -2.95
C ALA A 36 -19.23 -5.18 -4.31
N VAL A 37 -19.75 -3.95 -4.43
CA VAL A 37 -19.62 -3.13 -5.64
C VAL A 37 -18.16 -2.75 -5.88
N PHE A 38 -17.43 -2.40 -4.82
CA PHE A 38 -16.01 -2.08 -4.87
C PHE A 38 -15.19 -3.26 -5.42
N GLY A 39 -15.39 -4.46 -4.86
CA GLY A 39 -14.73 -5.67 -5.36
C GLY A 39 -15.10 -6.01 -6.82
N ALA A 40 -16.36 -5.84 -7.21
CA ALA A 40 -16.79 -6.05 -8.59
C ALA A 40 -16.12 -5.09 -9.57
N VAL A 41 -15.91 -3.83 -9.20
CA VAL A 41 -15.18 -2.82 -9.99
C VAL A 41 -13.73 -3.22 -10.18
N ILE A 42 -13.07 -3.66 -9.11
CA ILE A 42 -11.68 -4.15 -9.16
C ILE A 42 -11.57 -5.37 -10.06
N ALA A 43 -12.45 -6.35 -9.90
CA ALA A 43 -12.47 -7.57 -10.73
C ALA A 43 -12.68 -7.29 -12.21
N ALA A 44 -13.37 -6.21 -12.55
CA ALA A 44 -13.54 -5.73 -13.90
C ALA A 44 -12.32 -4.95 -14.45
N GLY A 45 -11.25 -4.79 -13.69
CA GLY A 45 -10.05 -4.02 -14.08
C GLY A 45 -10.30 -2.50 -14.16
N LEU A 46 -11.30 -1.99 -13.48
CA LEU A 46 -11.68 -0.57 -13.50
C LEU A 46 -11.07 0.19 -12.31
N ASP A 47 -10.95 1.52 -12.45
CA ASP A 47 -10.59 2.39 -11.33
C ASP A 47 -11.61 2.21 -10.19
N HIS A 48 -11.13 1.86 -9.00
CA HIS A 48 -11.95 1.60 -7.82
C HIS A 48 -12.90 2.76 -7.46
N ARG A 49 -12.54 4.01 -7.82
CA ARG A 49 -13.40 5.19 -7.66
C ARG A 49 -14.72 5.09 -8.44
N ARG A 50 -14.79 4.20 -9.44
CA ARG A 50 -16.05 3.89 -10.14
C ARG A 50 -17.10 3.29 -9.21
N ALA A 51 -16.71 2.65 -8.11
CA ALA A 51 -17.65 2.12 -7.13
C ALA A 51 -18.55 3.23 -6.56
N PHE A 52 -17.98 4.41 -6.28
CA PHE A 52 -18.74 5.58 -5.82
C PHE A 52 -19.77 6.03 -6.86
N GLN A 53 -19.40 6.06 -8.12
CA GLN A 53 -20.29 6.44 -9.21
C GLN A 53 -21.42 5.43 -9.45
N LEU A 54 -21.15 4.14 -9.24
CA LEU A 54 -22.16 3.09 -9.41
C LEU A 54 -23.22 3.15 -8.30
N VAL A 55 -22.80 3.43 -7.06
CA VAL A 55 -23.75 3.53 -5.93
C VAL A 55 -24.46 4.90 -5.88
N ARG A 56 -23.82 5.95 -6.36
CA ARG A 56 -24.39 7.31 -6.42
C ARG A 56 -23.88 8.04 -7.67
N PRO A 57 -24.65 8.03 -8.78
CA PRO A 57 -24.27 8.73 -9.99
C PRO A 57 -24.00 10.23 -9.75
N GLY A 58 -22.90 10.73 -10.31
CA GLY A 58 -22.47 12.12 -10.12
C GLY A 58 -21.75 12.39 -8.80
N PHE A 59 -21.38 11.36 -8.02
CA PHE A 59 -20.65 11.52 -6.77
C PHE A 59 -19.20 11.99 -7.04
N ASP A 60 -18.84 13.17 -6.58
CA ASP A 60 -17.50 13.72 -6.67
C ASP A 60 -16.77 13.46 -5.34
N VAL A 61 -15.84 12.47 -5.37
CA VAL A 61 -15.10 12.03 -4.17
C VAL A 61 -14.32 13.19 -3.54
N GLU A 62 -13.69 14.06 -4.36
CA GLU A 62 -12.87 15.15 -3.85
C GLU A 62 -13.73 16.24 -3.20
N ALA A 63 -14.85 16.62 -3.85
CA ALA A 63 -15.80 17.56 -3.28
C ALA A 63 -16.42 17.02 -1.98
N GLU A 64 -16.74 15.74 -1.93
CA GLU A 64 -17.30 15.09 -0.74
C GLU A 64 -16.26 14.94 0.37
N ARG A 65 -14.98 14.74 0.05
CA ARG A 65 -13.87 14.74 1.02
C ARG A 65 -13.79 16.09 1.76
N VAL A 66 -13.92 17.20 1.04
CA VAL A 66 -13.98 18.54 1.63
C VAL A 66 -15.19 18.69 2.57
N LYS A 67 -16.37 18.23 2.13
CA LYS A 67 -17.59 18.26 2.96
C LYS A 67 -17.47 17.41 4.21
N ARG A 68 -16.88 16.20 4.11
CA ARG A 68 -16.62 15.34 5.27
C ARG A 68 -15.70 16.03 6.28
N ALA A 69 -14.62 16.65 5.80
CA ALA A 69 -13.70 17.38 6.66
C ALA A 69 -14.40 18.54 7.38
N ALA A 70 -15.22 19.34 6.66
CA ALA A 70 -16.01 20.43 7.24
C ALA A 70 -17.03 19.95 8.28
N ALA A 71 -17.54 18.71 8.14
CA ALA A 71 -18.44 18.07 9.09
C ALA A 71 -17.71 17.38 10.26
N GLY A 72 -16.40 17.57 10.42
CA GLY A 72 -15.59 16.90 11.45
C GLY A 72 -15.37 15.39 11.22
N ARG A 73 -15.58 14.92 9.99
CA ARG A 73 -15.45 13.53 9.57
C ARG A 73 -14.35 13.36 8.50
N ALA A 74 -13.25 14.09 8.70
CA ALA A 74 -12.11 14.00 7.79
C ALA A 74 -11.60 12.55 7.68
N GLU A 75 -11.22 12.16 6.48
CA GLU A 75 -10.56 10.88 6.26
C GLU A 75 -9.19 10.86 6.95
N GLY A 76 -8.85 9.76 7.58
CA GLY A 76 -7.59 9.56 8.26
C GLY A 76 -7.49 8.15 8.82
N PHE A 77 -6.32 7.79 9.29
CA PHE A 77 -6.09 6.51 9.95
C PHE A 77 -5.18 6.70 11.17
N GLY A 78 -5.21 5.72 12.04
CA GLY A 78 -4.44 5.73 13.28
C GLY A 78 -4.03 4.32 13.71
N GLU A 79 -3.61 4.18 14.95
CA GLU A 79 -3.12 2.89 15.50
C GLU A 79 -4.10 1.74 15.33
N GLY A 80 -5.39 1.99 15.51
CA GLY A 80 -6.43 0.98 15.39
C GLY A 80 -6.70 0.50 13.97
N ASP A 81 -6.10 1.13 12.97
CA ASP A 81 -6.21 0.76 11.56
C ASP A 81 -4.98 0.00 11.07
N LEU A 82 -3.92 -0.10 11.87
CA LEU A 82 -2.77 -0.91 11.50
C LEU A 82 -3.12 -2.40 11.57
N TYR A 83 -2.66 -3.16 10.58
CA TYR A 83 -2.63 -4.61 10.71
C TYR A 83 -1.78 -5.01 11.92
N SER A 84 -2.21 -6.03 12.66
CA SER A 84 -1.60 -6.43 13.93
C SER A 84 -0.13 -6.87 13.84
N ASP A 85 0.32 -7.27 12.66
CA ASP A 85 1.68 -7.72 12.40
C ASP A 85 2.64 -6.58 11.98
N VAL A 86 2.16 -5.36 11.76
CA VAL A 86 2.99 -4.22 11.31
C VAL A 86 4.11 -3.92 12.30
N ARG A 87 3.78 -3.62 13.53
CA ARG A 87 4.81 -3.27 14.55
C ARG A 87 5.79 -4.40 14.83
N PRO A 88 5.33 -5.65 15.04
CA PRO A 88 6.26 -6.78 15.20
C PRO A 88 7.19 -6.97 14.01
N ALA A 89 6.67 -6.89 12.78
CA ALA A 89 7.47 -7.07 11.58
C ALA A 89 8.51 -5.94 11.39
N LEU A 90 8.10 -4.68 11.50
CA LEU A 90 9.02 -3.54 11.38
C LEU A 90 10.12 -3.59 12.45
N THR A 91 9.77 -3.96 13.68
CA THR A 91 10.74 -4.12 14.77
C THR A 91 11.75 -5.22 14.46
N ALA A 92 11.30 -6.37 13.96
CA ALA A 92 12.17 -7.49 13.60
C ALA A 92 13.10 -7.15 12.42
N LEU A 93 12.58 -6.49 11.37
CA LEU A 93 13.37 -6.05 10.23
C LEU A 93 14.42 -5.01 10.63
N ARG A 94 14.05 -4.08 11.53
CA ARG A 94 14.99 -3.10 12.09
C ARG A 94 16.10 -3.78 12.90
N ALA A 95 15.75 -4.76 13.74
CA ALA A 95 16.70 -5.54 14.51
C ALA A 95 17.66 -6.36 13.62
N ALA A 96 17.21 -6.76 12.43
CA ALA A 96 18.03 -7.39 11.40
C ALA A 96 18.94 -6.40 10.64
N GLY A 97 18.93 -5.10 10.99
CA GLY A 97 19.79 -4.08 10.40
C GLY A 97 19.30 -3.52 9.06
N LEU A 98 18.05 -3.78 8.67
CA LEU A 98 17.48 -3.25 7.43
C LEU A 98 17.06 -1.78 7.58
N TRP A 99 17.25 -1.02 6.52
CA TRP A 99 16.70 0.32 6.36
C TRP A 99 15.23 0.22 5.95
N LEU A 100 14.33 0.99 6.59
CA LEU A 100 12.90 0.85 6.40
C LEU A 100 12.29 2.17 5.93
N GLY A 101 11.40 2.10 4.94
CA GLY A 101 10.64 3.25 4.46
C GLY A 101 9.18 2.92 4.20
N ILE A 102 8.37 3.97 4.19
CA ILE A 102 6.97 3.92 3.78
C ILE A 102 6.81 4.86 2.60
N ALA A 103 6.21 4.39 1.50
CA ALA A 103 5.93 5.20 0.33
C ALA A 103 4.70 4.69 -0.42
N GLY A 104 3.68 5.52 -0.57
CA GLY A 104 2.43 5.12 -1.22
C GLY A 104 1.68 6.27 -1.89
N ASN A 105 0.60 5.93 -2.61
CA ASN A 105 -0.30 6.91 -3.21
C ASN A 105 -1.18 7.53 -2.12
N GLN A 106 -0.63 8.53 -1.45
CA GLN A 106 -1.24 9.17 -0.29
C GLN A 106 -1.20 10.70 -0.41
N PRO A 107 -2.19 11.41 0.15
CA PRO A 107 -2.13 12.86 0.31
C PRO A 107 -1.11 13.25 1.39
N VAL A 108 -0.63 14.49 1.35
CA VAL A 108 0.32 15.06 2.35
C VAL A 108 -0.17 14.84 3.79
N ARG A 109 -1.48 14.99 4.01
CA ARG A 109 -2.11 14.76 5.32
C ARG A 109 -1.84 13.35 5.86
N ALA A 110 -1.97 12.31 5.03
CA ALA A 110 -1.69 10.94 5.43
C ALA A 110 -0.23 10.73 5.86
N GLY A 111 0.71 11.52 5.30
CA GLY A 111 2.08 11.56 5.79
C GLY A 111 2.17 12.06 7.25
N GLY A 112 1.28 12.97 7.65
CA GLY A 112 1.13 13.39 9.05
C GLY A 112 0.60 12.27 9.95
N ASP A 113 -0.44 11.57 9.50
CA ASP A 113 -1.01 10.41 10.22
C ASP A 113 0.05 9.31 10.41
N LEU A 114 0.82 8.98 9.35
CA LEU A 114 1.92 8.00 9.43
C LEU A 114 3.02 8.40 10.43
N ARG A 115 3.42 9.68 10.45
CA ARG A 115 4.42 10.16 11.41
C ARG A 115 3.91 10.10 12.86
N ALA A 116 2.62 10.36 13.07
CA ALA A 116 1.99 10.29 14.39
C ALA A 116 1.95 8.86 14.96
N LEU A 117 2.04 7.83 14.10
CA LEU A 117 2.12 6.43 14.52
C LEU A 117 3.48 6.05 15.12
N ASP A 118 4.52 6.87 14.97
CA ASP A 118 5.87 6.61 15.47
C ASP A 118 6.37 5.19 15.15
N LEU A 119 6.23 4.79 13.88
CA LEU A 119 6.73 3.51 13.39
C LEU A 119 8.26 3.56 13.23
N PRO A 120 8.97 2.44 13.47
CA PRO A 120 10.43 2.40 13.41
C PRO A 120 10.94 2.40 11.95
N VAL A 121 10.70 3.49 11.22
CA VAL A 121 11.09 3.68 9.82
C VAL A 121 12.00 4.89 9.63
N ASP A 122 12.82 4.86 8.60
CA ASP A 122 13.80 5.92 8.28
C ASP A 122 13.21 6.98 7.34
N MET A 123 12.16 6.62 6.58
CA MET A 123 11.53 7.49 5.60
C MET A 123 10.03 7.29 5.56
N ILE A 124 9.30 8.40 5.43
CA ILE A 124 7.88 8.42 5.07
C ILE A 124 7.73 9.39 3.89
N GLY A 125 7.13 8.91 2.80
CA GLY A 125 6.88 9.69 1.60
C GLY A 125 5.47 9.47 1.04
N THR A 126 4.91 10.53 0.45
CA THR A 126 3.60 10.48 -0.18
C THR A 126 3.69 10.89 -1.65
N SER A 127 2.80 10.36 -2.48
CA SER A 127 2.72 10.73 -3.89
C SER A 127 2.45 12.22 -4.08
N GLU A 128 1.63 12.81 -3.21
CA GLU A 128 1.31 14.23 -3.28
C GLU A 128 2.52 15.12 -2.95
N ASP A 129 3.33 14.78 -1.92
CA ASP A 129 4.58 15.48 -1.61
C ASP A 129 5.59 15.43 -2.76
N TRP A 130 5.57 14.34 -3.53
CA TRP A 130 6.54 14.11 -4.59
C TRP A 130 6.05 14.54 -5.97
N GLY A 131 4.76 14.84 -6.12
CA GLY A 131 4.12 15.21 -7.39
C GLY A 131 4.09 14.09 -8.44
N VAL A 132 4.29 12.83 -8.00
CA VAL A 132 4.26 11.62 -8.83
C VAL A 132 3.58 10.49 -8.08
N SER A 133 2.86 9.62 -8.78
CA SER A 133 2.06 8.56 -8.17
C SER A 133 2.21 7.22 -8.89
N LYS A 134 2.09 6.12 -8.18
CA LYS A 134 1.98 4.78 -8.76
C LYS A 134 0.74 4.71 -9.67
N PRO A 135 0.77 4.00 -10.78
CA PRO A 135 1.83 3.10 -11.24
C PRO A 135 2.94 3.75 -12.08
N ASP A 136 3.03 5.09 -12.15
CA ASP A 136 4.10 5.75 -12.91
C ASP A 136 5.47 5.34 -12.34
N ILE A 137 6.38 4.89 -13.21
CA ILE A 137 7.74 4.51 -12.86
C ILE A 137 8.52 5.68 -12.21
N ALA A 138 8.13 6.93 -12.50
CA ALA A 138 8.70 8.12 -11.88
C ALA A 138 8.54 8.14 -10.36
N PHE A 139 7.47 7.50 -9.82
CA PHE A 139 7.29 7.33 -8.38
C PHE A 139 8.40 6.45 -7.79
N PHE A 140 8.71 5.32 -8.41
CA PHE A 140 9.76 4.41 -7.96
C PHE A 140 11.16 5.02 -8.12
N HIS A 141 11.40 5.79 -9.18
CA HIS A 141 12.61 6.60 -9.28
C HIS A 141 12.72 7.65 -8.15
N ALA A 142 11.58 8.24 -7.71
CA ALA A 142 11.56 9.15 -6.57
C ALA A 142 11.87 8.42 -5.25
N VAL A 143 11.39 7.19 -5.07
CA VAL A 143 11.79 6.30 -3.96
C VAL A 143 13.29 6.04 -4.01
N GLY A 144 13.82 5.56 -5.14
CA GLY A 144 15.24 5.20 -5.28
C GLY A 144 16.22 6.35 -5.00
N ARG A 145 15.83 7.60 -5.30
CA ARG A 145 16.64 8.78 -4.94
C ARG A 145 16.71 9.08 -3.44
N ARG A 146 15.84 8.50 -2.65
CA ARG A 146 15.72 8.76 -1.20
C ARG A 146 16.21 7.60 -0.34
N VAL A 147 16.28 6.41 -0.92
CA VAL A 147 16.83 5.22 -0.27
C VAL A 147 18.36 5.23 -0.45
N PRO A 148 19.16 4.94 0.60
CA PRO A 148 20.63 4.97 0.51
C PRO A 148 21.23 3.72 -0.15
N PHE A 149 20.41 2.91 -0.81
CA PHE A 149 20.80 1.66 -1.50
C PHE A 149 20.28 1.68 -2.93
N CYS A 150 20.88 0.88 -3.81
CA CYS A 150 20.40 0.77 -5.19
C CYS A 150 19.06 -0.01 -5.24
N PRO A 151 18.28 0.14 -6.32
CA PRO A 151 17.00 -0.55 -6.44
C PRO A 151 17.07 -2.06 -6.24
N GLU A 152 18.11 -2.72 -6.76
CA GLU A 152 18.33 -4.17 -6.66
C GLU A 152 18.60 -4.64 -5.22
N GLU A 153 18.98 -3.73 -4.32
CA GLU A 153 19.15 -3.97 -2.88
C GLU A 153 17.94 -3.55 -2.06
N THR A 154 16.89 -3.05 -2.71
CA THR A 154 15.69 -2.51 -2.07
C THR A 154 14.48 -3.35 -2.46
N LEU A 155 13.77 -3.86 -1.45
CA LEU A 155 12.51 -4.58 -1.61
C LEU A 155 11.33 -3.60 -1.49
N TYR A 156 10.44 -3.59 -2.48
CA TYR A 156 9.16 -2.88 -2.40
C TYR A 156 8.05 -3.88 -2.09
N VAL A 157 7.26 -3.61 -1.04
CA VAL A 157 6.17 -4.47 -0.55
C VAL A 157 4.85 -3.76 -0.78
N GLY A 158 3.93 -4.39 -1.50
CA GLY A 158 2.58 -3.86 -1.73
C GLY A 158 1.57 -4.98 -1.98
N ASP A 159 0.29 -4.64 -2.04
CA ASP A 159 -0.82 -5.57 -2.22
C ASP A 159 -1.32 -5.66 -3.68
N ARG A 160 -0.86 -4.75 -4.56
CA ARG A 160 -1.38 -4.60 -5.92
C ARG A 160 -0.34 -4.88 -6.97
N LEU A 161 -0.62 -5.91 -7.80
CA LEU A 161 0.26 -6.31 -8.90
C LEU A 161 0.58 -5.13 -9.84
N GLU A 162 -0.45 -4.49 -10.40
CA GLU A 162 -0.32 -3.44 -11.41
C GLU A 162 0.21 -2.11 -10.84
N ASN A 163 0.00 -1.86 -9.56
CA ASN A 163 0.31 -0.58 -8.94
C ASN A 163 1.65 -0.58 -8.20
N ASP A 164 2.01 -1.74 -7.64
CA ASP A 164 3.18 -1.88 -6.77
C ASP A 164 4.26 -2.75 -7.41
N VAL A 165 3.91 -4.00 -7.78
CA VAL A 165 4.89 -5.02 -8.18
C VAL A 165 5.48 -4.71 -9.55
N LEU A 166 4.64 -4.64 -10.60
CA LEU A 166 5.12 -4.47 -11.96
C LEU A 166 5.94 -3.19 -12.16
N PRO A 167 5.48 -2.01 -11.70
CA PRO A 167 6.27 -0.79 -11.89
C PRO A 167 7.51 -0.73 -10.99
N ALA A 168 7.50 -1.36 -9.79
CA ALA A 168 8.69 -1.48 -8.96
C ALA A 168 9.75 -2.37 -9.63
N ALA A 169 9.34 -3.55 -10.14
CA ALA A 169 10.22 -4.44 -10.90
C ALA A 169 10.81 -3.74 -12.13
N ALA A 170 9.98 -3.01 -12.89
CA ALA A 170 10.43 -2.23 -14.04
C ALA A 170 11.44 -1.13 -13.67
N ALA A 171 11.40 -0.62 -12.44
CA ALA A 171 12.36 0.34 -11.90
C ALA A 171 13.61 -0.33 -11.27
N GLY A 172 13.71 -1.66 -11.32
CA GLY A 172 14.84 -2.45 -10.82
C GLY A 172 14.74 -2.86 -9.35
N PHE A 173 13.66 -2.57 -8.67
CA PHE A 173 13.46 -2.99 -7.29
C PHE A 173 13.20 -4.50 -7.19
N ARG A 174 13.56 -5.09 -6.05
CA ARG A 174 12.99 -6.36 -5.63
C ARG A 174 11.56 -6.16 -5.18
N THR A 175 10.72 -7.18 -5.35
CA THR A 175 9.27 -7.05 -5.14
C THR A 175 8.75 -8.12 -4.20
N ALA A 176 7.83 -7.70 -3.32
CA ALA A 176 7.02 -8.62 -2.52
C ALA A 176 5.55 -8.27 -2.65
N LEU A 177 4.73 -9.24 -3.02
CA LEU A 177 3.28 -9.13 -3.00
C LEU A 177 2.76 -9.68 -1.68
N ILE A 178 2.10 -8.82 -0.91
CA ILE A 178 1.38 -9.23 0.29
C ILE A 178 -0.08 -9.53 -0.05
N ARG A 179 -0.58 -10.70 0.35
CA ARG A 179 -1.95 -11.10 0.08
C ARG A 179 -2.92 -10.53 1.12
N ARG A 180 -3.20 -9.24 0.96
CA ARG A 180 -4.17 -8.47 1.77
C ARG A 180 -5.07 -7.66 0.87
N GLY A 181 -6.19 -7.24 1.43
CA GLY A 181 -7.13 -6.39 0.72
C GLY A 181 -7.71 -7.00 -0.57
N PRO A 182 -8.65 -6.31 -1.19
CA PRO A 182 -9.43 -6.87 -2.29
C PRO A 182 -8.59 -7.13 -3.55
N TRP A 183 -7.57 -6.31 -3.86
CA TRP A 183 -6.77 -6.48 -5.07
C TRP A 183 -5.95 -7.77 -5.05
N ALA A 184 -5.25 -8.04 -3.94
CA ALA A 184 -4.40 -9.22 -3.85
C ALA A 184 -5.21 -10.51 -3.88
N TYR A 185 -6.42 -10.54 -3.29
CA TYR A 185 -7.31 -11.70 -3.37
C TYR A 185 -7.94 -11.89 -4.75
N ILE A 186 -8.37 -10.80 -5.41
CA ILE A 186 -9.03 -10.87 -6.72
C ILE A 186 -8.03 -11.27 -7.81
N HIS A 187 -6.79 -10.81 -7.74
CA HIS A 187 -5.77 -11.04 -8.76
C HIS A 187 -4.74 -12.12 -8.37
N GLN A 188 -5.00 -12.91 -7.31
CA GLN A 188 -4.04 -13.90 -6.79
C GLN A 188 -3.61 -14.96 -7.80
N ASP A 189 -4.48 -15.28 -8.76
CA ASP A 189 -4.24 -16.30 -9.78
C ASP A 189 -3.72 -15.69 -11.11
N ASP A 190 -3.41 -14.41 -11.16
CA ASP A 190 -2.76 -13.80 -12.33
C ASP A 190 -1.35 -14.40 -12.50
N PRO A 191 -1.04 -15.01 -13.66
CA PRO A 191 0.25 -15.66 -13.88
C PRO A 191 1.44 -14.71 -13.74
N ARG A 192 1.24 -13.40 -13.92
CA ARG A 192 2.29 -12.39 -13.73
C ARG A 192 2.72 -12.25 -12.26
N VAL A 193 1.85 -12.62 -11.32
CA VAL A 193 2.22 -12.62 -9.88
C VAL A 193 3.38 -13.58 -9.63
N GLU A 194 3.39 -14.76 -10.25
CA GLU A 194 4.49 -15.72 -10.10
C GLU A 194 5.75 -15.29 -10.87
N LEU A 195 5.58 -14.65 -12.03
CA LEU A 195 6.68 -14.29 -12.92
C LEU A 195 7.44 -13.02 -12.44
N GLU A 196 6.72 -12.06 -11.86
CA GLU A 196 7.23 -10.70 -11.61
C GLU A 196 7.46 -10.41 -10.11
N THR A 197 7.16 -11.38 -9.22
CA THR A 197 7.27 -11.19 -7.78
C THR A 197 8.41 -12.05 -7.22
N ASP A 198 9.41 -11.41 -6.62
CA ASP A 198 10.49 -12.14 -5.93
C ASP A 198 9.98 -12.89 -4.69
N MET A 199 8.98 -12.34 -4.01
CA MET A 199 8.41 -12.93 -2.79
C MET A 199 6.89 -12.79 -2.75
N ARG A 200 6.21 -13.85 -2.29
CA ARG A 200 4.77 -13.81 -1.94
C ARG A 200 4.64 -14.08 -0.45
N ILE A 201 3.90 -13.23 0.25
CA ILE A 201 3.71 -13.31 1.70
C ILE A 201 2.23 -13.13 2.07
N ASP A 202 1.81 -13.75 3.14
CA ASP A 202 0.47 -13.58 3.72
C ASP A 202 0.50 -12.62 4.92
N THR A 203 1.65 -12.47 5.55
CA THR A 203 1.86 -11.60 6.71
C THR A 203 3.24 -10.94 6.63
N LEU A 204 3.35 -9.71 7.15
CA LEU A 204 4.63 -9.00 7.20
C LEU A 204 5.66 -9.70 8.11
N THR A 205 5.21 -10.50 9.06
CA THR A 205 6.10 -11.31 9.92
C THR A 205 6.84 -12.40 9.16
N ASP A 206 6.44 -12.72 7.92
CA ASP A 206 7.18 -13.65 7.06
C ASP A 206 8.46 -13.02 6.48
N LEU A 207 8.49 -11.67 6.33
CA LEU A 207 9.56 -10.96 5.63
C LEU A 207 10.97 -11.22 6.18
N PRO A 208 11.24 -11.19 7.50
CA PRO A 208 12.60 -11.41 7.99
C PRO A 208 13.19 -12.72 7.50
N GLY A 209 12.45 -13.82 7.62
CA GLY A 209 12.91 -15.14 7.17
C GLY A 209 12.99 -15.25 5.63
N ARG A 210 12.06 -14.62 4.90
CA ARG A 210 12.10 -14.59 3.43
C ARG A 210 13.30 -13.81 2.90
N ILE A 211 13.61 -12.66 3.50
CA ILE A 211 14.76 -11.83 3.14
C ILE A 211 16.07 -12.57 3.46
N GLU A 212 16.17 -13.21 4.61
CA GLU A 212 17.33 -14.02 4.98
C GLU A 212 17.59 -15.14 3.96
N ALA A 213 16.55 -15.91 3.62
CA ALA A 213 16.63 -16.96 2.63
C ALA A 213 17.02 -16.43 1.24
N PHE A 214 16.41 -15.33 0.79
CA PHE A 214 16.74 -14.68 -0.48
C PHE A 214 18.21 -14.22 -0.51
N ASN A 215 18.68 -13.61 0.56
CA ASN A 215 20.06 -13.13 0.66
C ASN A 215 21.08 -14.26 0.68
N ALA A 216 20.72 -15.43 1.25
CA ALA A 216 21.59 -16.61 1.26
C ALA A 216 21.76 -17.24 -0.12
N THR A 217 20.77 -17.11 -1.03
CA THR A 217 20.84 -17.65 -2.40
C THR A 217 21.50 -16.69 -3.41
N ALA A 218 21.72 -15.42 -3.03
CA ALA A 218 22.29 -14.38 -3.89
C ALA A 218 23.84 -14.32 -3.86
N HIS A 219 24.48 -15.38 -3.37
CA HIS A 219 25.92 -15.64 -3.39
C HIS A 219 26.25 -16.79 -4.35
#